data_62cc42370b726418c6886372e5168b9c
#
_entry.id   62cc42370b726418c6886372e5168b9c
#
_cell.length_a   1.000
_cell.length_b   1.000
_cell.length_c   1.000
_cell.angle_alpha   90.00
_cell.angle_beta   90.00
_cell.angle_gamma   90.00
#
_symmetry.space_group_name_H-M   'P 1'
#
loop_
_entity.id
_entity.type
_entity.pdbx_description
1 polymer ?
#
loop_
_entity_poly.entity_id
_entity_poly.type
_entity_poly.pdbx_seq_one_letter_code
_entity_poly.pdbx_strand_id
1 'polypeptide(L)'
;NGTTHDQIVAEFTGRPNRADDFYETCRRLCIYYNARCLYENQLKGLKIYFEQKNSLHYLCEQPAIIKDIVKNSHVNRGYGIHMSEGIKDQCEIYVRQWLYEERSNEAGEHIMNLHTIKSIPLLKELIAYDREANTDRVIAFMLCILQSKELHKLHLDSSKPQTLLDSDSFFTRKFFQKNTQNKIRY
;
A
#
# COMPACT_ATOMS: atom_id res chain seq x y z
N ASN A 1 -19.30 -5.65 13.39
CA ASN A 1 -18.23 -4.78 12.86
C ASN A 1 -16.90 -5.50 13.06
N GLY A 2 -16.53 -6.41 12.12
CA GLY A 2 -15.24 -7.07 12.14
C GLY A 2 -14.17 -6.06 11.75
N THR A 3 -13.47 -5.50 12.71
CA THR A 3 -12.21 -4.80 12.47
C THR A 3 -11.21 -5.83 11.98
N THR A 4 -10.94 -5.84 10.67
CA THR A 4 -9.84 -6.62 10.10
C THR A 4 -8.56 -5.97 10.59
N HIS A 5 -7.92 -6.60 11.57
CA HIS A 5 -6.62 -6.16 12.05
C HIS A 5 -5.54 -6.68 11.10
N ASP A 6 -4.69 -5.79 10.63
CA ASP A 6 -3.53 -6.15 9.83
C ASP A 6 -2.61 -7.09 10.61
N GLN A 7 -2.25 -8.22 10.02
CA GLN A 7 -1.35 -9.21 10.61
C GLN A 7 -0.31 -9.67 9.59
N ILE A 8 0.90 -9.98 10.08
CA ILE A 8 1.92 -10.62 9.27
C ILE A 8 1.55 -12.10 9.14
N VAL A 9 1.16 -12.53 7.94
CA VAL A 9 0.72 -13.91 7.67
C VAL A 9 1.81 -14.78 7.08
N ALA A 10 2.85 -14.19 6.48
CA ALA A 10 3.97 -14.90 5.90
C ALA A 10 5.24 -14.05 5.90
N GLU A 11 6.36 -14.69 6.05
CA GLU A 11 7.69 -14.12 5.87
C GLU A 11 8.53 -15.11 5.07
N PHE A 12 9.25 -14.61 4.08
CA PHE A 12 10.26 -15.38 3.37
C PHE A 12 11.56 -14.59 3.35
N THR A 13 12.62 -15.21 3.83
CA THR A 13 13.97 -14.68 3.79
C THR A 13 14.88 -15.75 3.21
N GLY A 14 15.53 -15.43 2.11
CA GLY A 14 16.42 -16.36 1.46
C GLY A 14 17.25 -15.68 0.38
N ARG A 15 18.38 -16.26 0.11
CA ARG A 15 19.28 -15.85 -0.98
C ARG A 15 19.53 -17.05 -1.87
N PRO A 16 18.57 -17.42 -2.74
CA PRO A 16 18.75 -18.53 -3.67
C PRO A 16 19.89 -18.23 -4.66
N ASN A 17 20.44 -19.30 -5.27
CA ASN A 17 21.54 -19.18 -6.22
C ASN A 17 21.18 -18.34 -7.45
N ARG A 18 19.91 -18.30 -7.82
CA ARG A 18 19.39 -17.53 -8.95
C ARG A 18 18.38 -16.50 -8.46
N ALA A 19 18.48 -15.28 -8.94
CA ALA A 19 17.52 -14.21 -8.63
C ALA A 19 16.09 -14.58 -9.07
N ASP A 20 15.96 -15.29 -10.19
CA ASP A 20 14.66 -15.75 -10.73
C ASP A 20 13.91 -16.66 -9.74
N ASP A 21 14.62 -17.48 -8.96
CA ASP A 21 14.00 -18.35 -7.96
C ASP A 21 13.39 -17.52 -6.81
N PHE A 22 14.04 -16.41 -6.45
CA PHE A 22 13.48 -15.46 -5.49
C PHE A 22 12.24 -14.75 -6.07
N TYR A 23 12.32 -14.27 -7.31
CA TYR A 23 11.21 -13.59 -7.98
C TYR A 23 10.01 -14.52 -8.16
N GLU A 24 10.25 -15.79 -8.48
CA GLU A 24 9.18 -16.79 -8.57
C GLU A 24 8.53 -17.07 -7.21
N THR A 25 9.33 -17.09 -6.13
CA THR A 25 8.80 -17.23 -4.77
C THR A 25 7.89 -16.05 -4.43
N CYS A 26 8.31 -14.82 -4.71
CA CYS A 26 7.48 -13.63 -4.53
C CYS A 26 6.17 -13.72 -5.33
N ARG A 27 6.25 -14.14 -6.60
CA ARG A 27 5.08 -14.30 -7.46
C ARG A 27 4.10 -15.34 -6.92
N ARG A 28 4.60 -16.49 -6.47
CA ARG A 28 3.78 -17.54 -5.87
C ARG A 28 3.09 -17.09 -4.58
N LEU A 29 3.77 -16.34 -3.74
CA LEU A 29 3.17 -15.74 -2.54
C LEU A 29 2.04 -14.77 -2.91
N CYS A 30 2.22 -13.93 -3.93
CA CYS A 30 1.19 -13.04 -4.42
C CYS A 30 -0.05 -13.82 -4.90
N ILE A 31 0.15 -14.90 -5.65
CA ILE A 31 -0.94 -15.75 -6.13
C ILE A 31 -1.65 -16.46 -4.97
N TYR A 32 -0.88 -17.09 -4.07
CA TYR A 32 -1.41 -17.87 -2.97
C TYR A 32 -2.28 -17.05 -2.02
N TYR A 33 -1.84 -15.84 -1.69
CA TYR A 33 -2.55 -14.94 -0.79
C TYR A 33 -3.49 -13.97 -1.52
N ASN A 34 -3.61 -14.04 -2.85
CA ASN A 34 -4.29 -13.04 -3.67
C ASN A 34 -3.85 -11.61 -3.30
N ALA A 35 -2.56 -11.41 -3.12
CA ALA A 35 -1.96 -10.20 -2.62
C ALA A 35 -1.22 -9.44 -3.72
N ARG A 36 -0.99 -8.15 -3.47
CA ARG A 36 -0.14 -7.31 -4.32
C ARG A 36 1.17 -7.01 -3.61
N CYS A 37 2.24 -6.91 -4.39
CA CYS A 37 3.59 -6.70 -3.90
C CYS A 37 4.05 -5.25 -4.13
N LEU A 38 4.30 -4.51 -3.05
CA LEU A 38 5.09 -3.29 -3.10
C LEU A 38 6.56 -3.67 -2.85
N TYR A 39 7.46 -3.23 -3.70
CA TYR A 39 8.87 -3.60 -3.65
C TYR A 39 9.77 -2.39 -3.89
N GLU A 40 11.02 -2.48 -3.45
CA GLU A 40 12.03 -1.47 -3.73
C GLU A 40 12.52 -1.61 -5.18
N ASN A 41 12.35 -0.54 -5.98
CA ASN A 41 12.56 -0.59 -7.43
C ASN A 41 13.95 -0.14 -7.89
N GLN A 42 14.94 -0.17 -7.02
CA GLN A 42 16.33 0.11 -7.40
C GLN A 42 16.82 -0.84 -8.49
N LEU A 43 16.44 -2.12 -8.41
CA LEU A 43 16.74 -3.13 -9.40
C LEU A 43 15.49 -3.53 -10.18
N LYS A 44 15.59 -3.51 -11.51
CA LYS A 44 14.44 -3.78 -12.40
C LYS A 44 14.11 -5.28 -12.56
N GLY A 45 14.94 -6.18 -12.02
CA GLY A 45 14.84 -7.62 -12.25
C GLY A 45 13.48 -8.20 -11.88
N LEU A 46 12.94 -7.85 -10.70
CA LEU A 46 11.63 -8.33 -10.26
C LEU A 46 10.52 -7.93 -11.24
N LYS A 47 10.48 -6.66 -11.67
CA LYS A 47 9.48 -6.18 -12.63
C LYS A 47 9.56 -6.94 -13.95
N ILE A 48 10.76 -7.08 -14.50
CA ILE A 48 10.99 -7.80 -15.78
C ILE A 48 10.51 -9.24 -15.67
N TYR A 49 10.82 -9.91 -14.56
CA TYR A 49 10.36 -11.29 -14.32
C TYR A 49 8.85 -11.40 -14.28
N PHE A 50 8.18 -10.51 -13.54
CA PHE A 50 6.72 -10.48 -13.45
C PHE A 50 6.07 -10.15 -14.80
N GLU A 51 6.69 -9.29 -15.61
CA GLU A 51 6.25 -8.97 -16.97
C GLU A 51 6.33 -10.20 -17.89
N GLN A 52 7.46 -10.92 -17.88
CA GLN A 52 7.65 -12.17 -18.64
C GLN A 52 6.66 -13.26 -18.24
N LYS A 53 6.20 -13.24 -16.98
CA LYS A 53 5.19 -14.18 -16.45
C LYS A 53 3.74 -13.69 -16.57
N ASN A 54 3.48 -12.59 -17.29
CA ASN A 54 2.17 -11.94 -17.38
C ASN A 54 1.53 -11.66 -16.00
N SER A 55 2.35 -11.28 -15.02
CA SER A 55 1.97 -11.15 -13.62
C SER A 55 2.13 -9.72 -13.09
N LEU A 56 2.27 -8.71 -13.94
CA LEU A 56 2.45 -7.30 -13.55
C LEU A 56 1.32 -6.77 -12.65
N HIS A 57 0.10 -7.30 -12.81
CA HIS A 57 -1.07 -6.93 -12.00
C HIS A 57 -0.90 -7.24 -10.51
N TYR A 58 0.05 -8.10 -10.13
CA TYR A 58 0.41 -8.34 -8.74
C TYR A 58 1.39 -7.30 -8.18
N LEU A 59 2.01 -6.44 -9.00
CA LEU A 59 2.88 -5.40 -8.51
C LEU A 59 2.09 -4.12 -8.19
N CYS A 60 2.44 -3.48 -7.09
CA CYS A 60 1.91 -2.18 -6.73
C CYS A 60 2.64 -1.08 -7.49
N GLU A 61 1.89 -0.06 -7.89
CA GLU A 61 2.46 1.22 -8.27
C GLU A 61 2.93 1.99 -7.04
N GLN A 62 3.67 3.06 -7.26
CA GLN A 62 4.11 3.93 -6.17
C GLN A 62 2.91 4.47 -5.37
N PRO A 63 2.86 4.27 -4.04
CA PRO A 63 1.77 4.73 -3.21
C PRO A 63 1.52 6.23 -3.31
N ALA A 64 0.26 6.63 -3.39
CA ALA A 64 -0.12 8.04 -3.49
C ALA A 64 0.13 8.82 -2.19
N ILE A 65 0.14 8.11 -1.05
CA ILE A 65 0.34 8.72 0.28
C ILE A 65 1.70 9.42 0.42
N ILE A 66 2.70 9.02 -0.39
CA ILE A 66 4.04 9.62 -0.36
C ILE A 66 4.25 10.71 -1.42
N LYS A 67 3.23 11.08 -2.20
CA LYS A 67 3.37 12.08 -3.28
C LYS A 67 3.94 13.40 -2.80
N ASP A 68 3.59 13.82 -1.59
CA ASP A 68 4.03 15.09 -1.02
C ASP A 68 5.52 15.06 -0.61
N ILE A 69 6.03 13.89 -0.28
CA ILE A 69 7.44 13.67 0.07
C ILE A 69 8.33 13.66 -1.19
N VAL A 70 7.77 13.15 -2.30
CA VAL A 70 8.48 12.93 -3.56
C VAL A 70 8.35 14.11 -4.54
N LYS A 71 7.75 15.25 -4.12
CA LYS A 71 7.44 16.42 -4.98
C LYS A 71 8.58 16.91 -5.86
N ASN A 72 9.82 16.68 -5.48
CA ASN A 72 11.01 17.16 -6.20
C ASN A 72 11.73 16.09 -7.04
N SER A 73 11.24 14.87 -7.07
CA SER A 73 11.85 13.84 -7.90
C SER A 73 11.02 13.66 -9.17
N HIS A 74 11.68 13.82 -10.34
CA HIS A 74 11.17 13.40 -11.65
C HIS A 74 11.04 11.87 -11.72
N VAL A 75 10.66 11.23 -10.62
CA VAL A 75 10.56 9.78 -10.50
C VAL A 75 9.38 9.32 -11.32
N ASN A 76 9.72 8.61 -12.38
CA ASN A 76 8.81 7.90 -13.24
C ASN A 76 7.83 7.09 -12.39
N ARG A 77 6.53 7.39 -12.49
CA ARG A 77 5.44 6.70 -11.80
C ARG A 77 5.33 5.28 -12.37
N GLY A 78 6.18 4.39 -11.90
CA GLY A 78 6.20 3.00 -12.28
C GLY A 78 5.83 2.10 -11.11
N TYR A 79 6.00 0.82 -11.31
CA TYR A 79 5.83 -0.18 -10.25
C TYR A 79 6.92 -0.06 -9.19
N GLY A 80 6.54 -0.29 -7.92
CA GLY A 80 7.46 -0.25 -6.79
C GLY A 80 7.79 1.16 -6.31
N ILE A 81 8.73 1.27 -5.40
CA ILE A 81 9.11 2.50 -4.73
C ILE A 81 10.63 2.60 -4.62
N HIS A 82 11.16 3.80 -4.76
CA HIS A 82 12.55 4.10 -4.42
C HIS A 82 12.62 4.59 -2.97
N MET A 83 13.35 3.86 -2.10
CA MET A 83 13.49 4.18 -0.68
C MET A 83 14.50 5.30 -0.46
N SER A 84 14.06 6.57 -0.71
CA SER A 84 14.83 7.76 -0.33
C SER A 84 14.78 7.99 1.19
N GLU A 85 15.70 8.81 1.71
CA GLU A 85 15.76 9.13 3.15
C GLU A 85 14.42 9.69 3.67
N GLY A 86 13.80 10.62 2.96
CA GLY A 86 12.49 11.15 3.39
C GLY A 86 11.37 10.12 3.40
N ILE A 87 11.44 9.08 2.53
CA ILE A 87 10.49 7.97 2.56
C ILE A 87 10.78 7.03 3.72
N LYS A 88 12.06 6.77 4.02
CA LYS A 88 12.45 6.00 5.20
C LYS A 88 11.97 6.67 6.48
N ASP A 89 12.18 7.99 6.64
CA ASP A 89 11.68 8.78 7.77
C ASP A 89 10.18 8.57 7.97
N GLN A 90 9.41 8.67 6.90
CA GLN A 90 7.96 8.50 6.98
C GLN A 90 7.57 7.05 7.30
N CYS A 91 8.26 6.08 6.73
CA CYS A 91 8.01 4.66 7.01
C CYS A 91 8.34 4.31 8.47
N GLU A 92 9.41 4.85 9.05
CA GLU A 92 9.74 4.67 10.47
C GLU A 92 8.62 5.19 11.37
N ILE A 93 8.07 6.38 11.05
CA ILE A 93 6.92 6.93 11.78
C ILE A 93 5.72 5.98 11.67
N TYR A 94 5.40 5.46 10.48
CA TYR A 94 4.28 4.57 10.28
C TYR A 94 4.47 3.22 10.98
N VAL A 95 5.67 2.63 10.93
CA VAL A 95 5.98 1.40 11.66
C VAL A 95 5.82 1.61 13.16
N ARG A 96 6.36 2.71 13.70
CA ARG A 96 6.20 3.03 15.11
C ARG A 96 4.73 3.18 15.50
N GLN A 97 3.95 3.92 14.73
CA GLN A 97 2.50 4.06 14.98
C GLN A 97 1.80 2.71 14.99
N TRP A 98 2.09 1.86 14.01
CA TRP A 98 1.49 0.53 13.90
C TRP A 98 1.88 -0.37 15.09
N LEU A 99 3.15 -0.36 15.51
CA LEU A 99 3.61 -1.19 16.64
C LEU A 99 2.87 -0.88 17.94
N TYR A 100 2.58 0.39 18.20
CA TYR A 100 1.91 0.86 19.42
C TYR A 100 0.39 0.96 19.29
N GLU A 101 -0.16 0.69 18.12
CA GLU A 101 -1.61 0.70 17.93
C GLU A 101 -2.27 -0.42 18.75
N GLU A 102 -3.25 -0.03 19.56
CA GLU A 102 -3.97 -0.95 20.42
C GLU A 102 -5.07 -1.68 19.64
N ARG A 103 -5.27 -2.94 20.00
CA ARG A 103 -6.38 -3.76 19.51
C ARG A 103 -6.86 -4.70 20.59
N SER A 104 -8.06 -5.27 20.40
CA SER A 104 -8.56 -6.34 21.24
C SER A 104 -8.20 -7.69 20.61
N ASN A 105 -7.66 -8.63 21.40
CA ASN A 105 -7.47 -10.01 20.97
C ASN A 105 -8.82 -10.79 21.03
N GLU A 106 -8.80 -12.05 20.64
CA GLU A 106 -9.99 -12.92 20.65
C GLU A 106 -10.55 -13.12 22.07
N ALA A 107 -9.74 -12.95 23.11
CA ALA A 107 -10.16 -13.02 24.51
C ALA A 107 -10.70 -11.67 25.04
N GLY A 108 -10.71 -10.62 24.22
CA GLY A 108 -11.15 -9.28 24.63
C GLY A 108 -10.10 -8.47 25.37
N GLU A 109 -8.86 -8.95 25.47
CA GLU A 109 -7.76 -8.23 26.12
C GLU A 109 -7.18 -7.17 25.18
N HIS A 110 -6.81 -6.01 25.75
CA HIS A 110 -6.13 -4.96 25.02
C HIS A 110 -4.66 -5.32 24.82
N ILE A 111 -4.24 -5.46 23.59
CA ILE A 111 -2.86 -5.75 23.20
C ILE A 111 -2.40 -4.74 22.13
N MET A 112 -1.09 -4.53 22.01
CA MET A 112 -0.53 -3.75 20.90
C MET A 112 -0.26 -4.66 19.70
N ASN A 113 -0.20 -4.06 18.50
CA ASN A 113 0.20 -4.79 17.30
C ASN A 113 1.57 -5.46 17.43
N LEU A 114 2.49 -4.87 18.20
CA LEU A 114 3.78 -5.45 18.52
C LEU A 114 3.66 -6.89 19.07
N HIS A 115 2.67 -7.16 19.92
CA HIS A 115 2.46 -8.48 20.52
C HIS A 115 1.98 -9.55 19.52
N THR A 116 1.60 -9.14 18.31
CA THR A 116 1.14 -10.05 17.25
C THR A 116 2.25 -10.49 16.31
N ILE A 117 3.44 -9.91 16.40
CA ILE A 117 4.58 -10.28 15.59
C ILE A 117 5.15 -11.60 16.09
N LYS A 118 4.99 -12.65 15.28
CA LYS A 118 5.47 -14.00 15.59
C LYS A 118 6.91 -14.26 15.10
N SER A 119 7.40 -13.41 14.20
CA SER A 119 8.75 -13.54 13.63
C SER A 119 9.82 -13.03 14.60
N ILE A 120 10.51 -13.95 15.25
CA ILE A 120 11.66 -13.63 16.11
C ILE A 120 12.79 -12.94 15.32
N PRO A 121 13.13 -13.35 14.08
CA PRO A 121 14.12 -12.65 13.29
C PRO A 121 13.74 -11.19 13.00
N LEU A 122 12.48 -10.91 12.65
CA LEU A 122 12.00 -9.54 12.44
C LEU A 122 12.10 -8.71 13.73
N LEU A 123 11.68 -9.26 14.88
CA LEU A 123 11.79 -8.56 16.16
C LEU A 123 13.25 -8.23 16.51
N LYS A 124 14.19 -9.14 16.25
CA LYS A 124 15.62 -8.88 16.46
C LYS A 124 16.15 -7.77 15.55
N GLU A 125 15.76 -7.75 14.28
CA GLU A 125 16.14 -6.68 13.35
C GLU A 125 15.50 -5.34 13.74
N LEU A 126 14.24 -5.33 14.21
CA LEU A 126 13.58 -4.10 14.68
C LEU A 126 14.28 -3.50 15.91
N ILE A 127 14.76 -4.35 16.85
CA ILE A 127 15.52 -3.89 18.03
C ILE A 127 16.90 -3.35 17.63
N ALA A 128 17.55 -4.01 16.67
CA ALA A 128 18.90 -3.66 16.21
C ALA A 128 18.88 -2.71 15.00
N TYR A 129 17.70 -2.14 14.66
CA TYR A 129 17.56 -1.35 13.46
C TYR A 129 18.50 -0.14 13.45
N ASP A 130 19.32 -0.08 12.41
CA ASP A 130 20.19 1.01 12.06
C ASP A 130 20.09 1.24 10.55
N ARG A 131 19.99 2.47 10.11
CA ARG A 131 19.85 2.83 8.67
C ARG A 131 21.06 2.42 7.83
N GLU A 132 22.23 2.35 8.44
CA GLU A 132 23.47 1.95 7.79
C GLU A 132 23.67 0.43 7.77
N ALA A 133 22.88 -0.30 8.54
CA ALA A 133 22.94 -1.75 8.61
C ALA A 133 22.05 -2.41 7.54
N ASN A 134 22.40 -3.65 7.19
CA ASN A 134 21.55 -4.47 6.32
C ASN A 134 20.36 -5.03 7.13
N THR A 135 19.21 -4.38 7.02
CA THR A 135 17.95 -4.69 7.73
C THR A 135 16.82 -4.99 6.77
N ASP A 136 17.03 -5.97 5.89
CA ASP A 136 16.11 -6.29 4.79
C ASP A 136 14.69 -6.60 5.25
N ARG A 137 14.52 -7.28 6.42
CA ARG A 137 13.19 -7.57 6.98
C ARG A 137 12.48 -6.32 7.44
N VAL A 138 13.20 -5.39 8.07
CA VAL A 138 12.63 -4.11 8.52
C VAL A 138 12.20 -3.28 7.32
N ILE A 139 13.02 -3.20 6.27
CA ILE A 139 12.65 -2.50 5.03
C ILE A 139 11.41 -3.15 4.37
N ALA A 140 11.37 -4.49 4.27
CA ALA A 140 10.20 -5.19 3.74
C ALA A 140 8.95 -4.91 4.60
N PHE A 141 9.08 -4.90 5.92
CA PHE A 141 8.01 -4.57 6.84
C PHE A 141 7.53 -3.13 6.69
N MET A 142 8.44 -2.15 6.53
CA MET A 142 8.11 -0.76 6.23
C MET A 142 7.25 -0.65 4.96
N LEU A 143 7.60 -1.38 3.90
CA LEU A 143 6.84 -1.39 2.66
C LEU A 143 5.44 -2.00 2.84
N CYS A 144 5.31 -3.06 3.65
CA CYS A 144 4.01 -3.63 3.99
C CYS A 144 3.13 -2.62 4.74
N ILE A 145 3.67 -1.94 5.75
CA ILE A 145 2.92 -0.94 6.52
C ILE A 145 2.54 0.26 5.63
N LEU A 146 3.45 0.72 4.77
CA LEU A 146 3.17 1.80 3.82
C LEU A 146 2.01 1.43 2.88
N GLN A 147 2.03 0.21 2.33
CA GLN A 147 0.96 -0.27 1.45
C GLN A 147 -0.37 -0.44 2.19
N SER A 148 -0.35 -0.93 3.43
CA SER A 148 -1.54 -1.01 4.28
C SER A 148 -2.17 0.38 4.50
N LYS A 149 -1.36 1.38 4.84
CA LYS A 149 -1.82 2.77 4.99
C LYS A 149 -2.42 3.34 3.71
N GLU A 150 -1.83 3.05 2.55
CA GLU A 150 -2.38 3.45 1.24
C GLU A 150 -3.76 2.82 1.00
N LEU A 151 -3.90 1.52 1.25
CA LEU A 151 -5.17 0.81 1.07
C LEU A 151 -6.26 1.33 2.01
N HIS A 152 -5.94 1.59 3.28
CA HIS A 152 -6.88 2.18 4.23
C HIS A 152 -7.34 3.56 3.79
N LYS A 153 -6.44 4.41 3.31
CA LYS A 153 -6.79 5.74 2.78
C LYS A 153 -7.71 5.63 1.57
N LEU A 154 -7.39 4.77 0.61
CA LEU A 154 -8.22 4.56 -0.57
C LEU A 154 -9.62 4.04 -0.20
N HIS A 155 -9.72 3.16 0.79
CA HIS A 155 -10.99 2.66 1.28
C HIS A 155 -11.84 3.77 1.93
N LEU A 156 -11.23 4.61 2.76
CA LEU A 156 -11.90 5.75 3.38
C LEU A 156 -12.36 6.78 2.34
N ASP A 157 -11.55 7.04 1.31
CA ASP A 157 -11.92 7.97 0.24
C ASP A 157 -13.04 7.41 -0.65
N SER A 158 -13.07 6.10 -0.89
CA SER A 158 -14.16 5.44 -1.62
C SER A 158 -15.48 5.35 -0.85
N SER A 159 -15.41 5.34 0.49
CA SER A 159 -16.58 5.30 1.37
C SER A 159 -17.21 6.68 1.62
N LYS A 160 -16.52 7.77 1.25
CA LYS A 160 -17.13 9.10 1.27
C LYS A 160 -18.24 9.12 0.22
N PRO A 161 -19.49 9.52 0.58
CA PRO A 161 -20.54 9.67 -0.40
C PRO A 161 -20.01 10.66 -1.48
N GLN A 162 -19.87 10.18 -2.71
CA GLN A 162 -19.73 11.09 -3.83
C GLN A 162 -20.93 12.01 -3.77
N THR A 163 -20.70 13.28 -3.48
CA THR A 163 -21.73 14.29 -3.61
C THR A 163 -22.10 14.30 -5.07
N LEU A 164 -23.21 13.64 -5.43
CA LEU A 164 -23.82 13.60 -6.75
C LEU A 164 -24.25 15.01 -7.24
N LEU A 165 -23.79 16.05 -6.55
CA LEU A 165 -24.23 17.43 -6.77
C LEU A 165 -23.74 18.08 -8.06
N ASP A 166 -22.68 17.54 -8.71
CA ASP A 166 -22.17 18.19 -9.93
C ASP A 166 -22.60 17.53 -11.24
N SER A 167 -22.94 16.25 -11.26
CA SER A 167 -23.43 15.59 -12.48
C SER A 167 -24.91 15.92 -12.76
N ASP A 168 -25.72 16.03 -11.73
CA ASP A 168 -27.15 16.39 -11.90
C ASP A 168 -27.36 17.86 -12.31
N SER A 169 -26.47 18.77 -11.87
CA SER A 169 -26.57 20.17 -12.27
C SER A 169 -26.27 20.38 -13.76
N PHE A 170 -25.43 19.56 -14.37
CA PHE A 170 -25.10 19.67 -15.79
C PHE A 170 -26.24 19.15 -16.70
N PHE A 171 -26.88 18.05 -16.34
CA PHE A 171 -28.00 17.49 -17.12
C PHE A 171 -29.30 18.24 -16.89
N THR A 172 -29.61 18.64 -15.67
CA THR A 172 -30.83 19.36 -15.34
C THR A 172 -30.83 20.79 -15.89
N ARG A 173 -29.74 21.56 -15.86
CA ARG A 173 -29.68 22.92 -16.37
C ARG A 173 -29.83 23.03 -17.88
N LYS A 174 -29.30 22.11 -18.67
CA LYS A 174 -29.38 22.17 -20.14
C LYS A 174 -30.68 21.64 -20.72
N PHE A 175 -31.31 20.67 -20.08
CA PHE A 175 -32.55 20.08 -20.62
C PHE A 175 -33.81 20.82 -20.20
N PHE A 176 -33.89 21.42 -19.03
CA PHE A 176 -35.07 22.11 -18.56
C PHE A 176 -35.15 23.59 -18.94
N GLN A 177 -34.06 24.25 -19.29
CA GLN A 177 -34.09 25.64 -19.76
C GLN A 177 -34.64 25.81 -21.21
N LYS A 178 -34.71 24.75 -22.01
CA LYS A 178 -35.27 24.82 -23.38
C LYS A 178 -36.79 24.72 -23.45
N ASN A 179 -37.49 24.30 -22.40
CA ASN A 179 -38.95 24.10 -22.45
C ASN A 179 -39.80 25.23 -21.82
N THR A 180 -39.16 26.26 -21.26
CA THR A 180 -39.92 27.37 -20.62
C THR A 180 -40.13 28.58 -21.55
N GLN A 181 -39.63 28.56 -22.78
CA GLN A 181 -39.82 29.68 -23.74
C GLN A 181 -40.96 29.50 -24.74
N ASN A 182 -41.69 28.37 -24.68
CA ASN A 182 -42.90 28.20 -25.54
C ASN A 182 -44.18 28.19 -24.68
N LYS A 183 -44.47 29.28 -23.98
CA LYS A 183 -45.85 29.61 -23.52
C LYS A 183 -46.36 30.82 -24.25
N ILE A 184 -47.00 30.55 -25.40
CA ILE A 184 -48.33 30.95 -25.84
C ILE A 184 -48.66 32.44 -25.60
N ARG A 185 -48.60 33.23 -26.65
CA ARG A 185 -49.43 34.41 -26.82
C ARG A 185 -50.78 33.95 -27.41
N TYR A 186 -51.83 34.20 -26.67
CA TYR A 186 -53.20 34.45 -27.18
C TYR A 186 -53.49 35.91 -27.00
#